data_fba00c8fd1c84f9e7d9c19e580b21cef
#
_entry.id   fba00c8fd1c84f9e7d9c19e580b21cef
#
_cell.length_a   1.000
_cell.length_b   1.000
_cell.length_c   1.000
_cell.angle_alpha   90.00
_cell.angle_beta   90.00
_cell.angle_gamma   90.00
#
_symmetry.space_group_name_H-M   'P 1'
#
loop_
_entity.id
_entity.type
_entity.pdbx_description
1 polymer ?
#
loop_
_entity_poly.entity_id
_entity_poly.type
_entity_poly.pdbx_seq_one_letter_code
_entity_poly.pdbx_strand_id
1 'polypeptide(L)'
;MTRAEAFDKAWRLGFKGDFSLFDEIYHPDFKGVAPAADEVELNFDGFKEVLHTLKDFIVFAPPKTLVEKDTFLKVHRYNKLKEADVFSLVTVFLTYKDGRIINQEYLIEELSFDPSEGQDWNWEDYE
;
A
#
# COMPACT_ATOMS: atom_id res chain seq x y z
N MET A 1 -1.27 13.33 12.83
CA MET A 1 -1.52 12.25 11.84
C MET A 1 -0.94 10.96 12.37
N THR A 2 -1.73 9.89 12.40
CA THR A 2 -1.23 8.57 12.81
C THR A 2 -0.30 7.98 11.75
N ARG A 3 0.46 6.93 12.09
CA ARG A 3 1.31 6.23 11.12
C ARG A 3 0.49 5.64 9.98
N ALA A 4 -0.68 5.08 10.30
CA ALA A 4 -1.59 4.53 9.29
C ALA A 4 -2.11 5.61 8.34
N GLU A 5 -2.49 6.77 8.87
CA GLU A 5 -2.94 7.90 8.05
C GLU A 5 -1.80 8.44 7.15
N ALA A 6 -0.59 8.56 7.70
CA ALA A 6 0.56 8.99 6.92
C ALA A 6 0.90 8.00 5.80
N PHE A 7 0.83 6.70 6.09
CA PHE A 7 1.05 5.65 5.11
C PHE A 7 0.04 5.74 3.96
N ASP A 8 -1.26 5.81 4.28
CA ASP A 8 -2.30 5.92 3.25
C ASP A 8 -2.13 7.17 2.40
N LYS A 9 -1.90 8.31 3.03
CA LYS A 9 -1.71 9.58 2.33
C LYS A 9 -0.49 9.54 1.40
N ALA A 10 0.62 8.97 1.86
CA ALA A 10 1.84 8.86 1.06
C ALA A 10 1.61 8.00 -0.19
N TRP A 11 0.89 6.90 -0.05
CA TRP A 11 0.57 6.02 -1.18
C TRP A 11 -0.36 6.68 -2.18
N ARG A 12 -1.38 7.41 -1.71
CA ARG A 12 -2.30 8.12 -2.61
C ARG A 12 -1.59 9.23 -3.38
N LEU A 13 -0.72 9.99 -2.71
CA LEU A 13 0.08 11.01 -3.38
C LEU A 13 1.10 10.41 -4.34
N GLY A 14 1.75 9.29 -3.95
CA GLY A 14 2.70 8.59 -4.81
C GLY A 14 2.06 8.06 -6.08
N PHE A 15 0.82 7.57 -6.00
CA PHE A 15 0.06 7.13 -7.17
C PHE A 15 -0.30 8.29 -8.10
N LYS A 16 -0.26 9.52 -7.61
CA LYS A 16 -0.45 10.73 -8.43
C LYS A 16 0.88 11.33 -8.89
N GLY A 17 1.99 10.70 -8.57
CA GLY A 17 3.32 11.15 -8.96
C GLY A 17 4.03 12.02 -7.93
N ASP A 18 3.43 12.27 -6.76
CA ASP A 18 4.04 13.06 -5.69
C ASP A 18 4.62 12.13 -4.62
N PHE A 19 5.94 11.99 -4.59
CA PHE A 19 6.65 11.15 -3.64
C PHE A 19 7.23 11.91 -2.45
N SER A 20 6.86 13.18 -2.24
CA SER A 20 7.43 13.99 -1.15
C SER A 20 7.18 13.40 0.23
N LEU A 21 5.94 12.96 0.51
CA LEU A 21 5.62 12.32 1.78
C LEU A 21 6.23 10.92 1.89
N PHE A 22 6.34 10.20 0.78
CA PHE A 22 7.06 8.94 0.70
C PHE A 22 8.50 9.10 1.20
N ASP A 23 9.19 10.13 0.72
CA ASP A 23 10.58 10.40 1.12
C ASP A 23 10.69 10.76 2.60
N GLU A 24 9.64 11.30 3.20
CA GLU A 24 9.62 11.61 4.64
C GLU A 24 9.41 10.39 5.53
N ILE A 25 8.52 9.47 5.14
CA ILE A 25 8.12 8.36 6.02
C ILE A 25 8.92 7.08 5.80
N TYR A 26 9.62 6.94 4.66
CA TYR A 26 10.46 5.78 4.37
C TYR A 26 11.92 6.07 4.70
N HIS A 27 12.58 5.08 5.31
CA HIS A 27 14.00 5.17 5.64
C HIS A 27 14.86 5.08 4.37
N PRO A 28 15.98 5.83 4.26
CA PRO A 28 16.84 5.73 3.07
C PRO A 28 17.42 4.33 2.83
N ASP A 29 17.58 3.54 3.90
CA ASP A 29 18.07 2.16 3.82
C ASP A 29 16.92 1.14 3.68
N PHE A 30 15.74 1.59 3.33
CA PHE A 30 14.56 0.74 3.18
C PHE A 30 14.82 -0.42 2.23
N LYS A 31 14.29 -1.58 2.61
CA LYS A 31 14.19 -2.75 1.74
C LYS A 31 12.83 -3.39 1.95
N GLY A 32 12.19 -3.80 0.87
CA GLY A 32 10.88 -4.39 0.97
C GLY A 32 10.47 -5.13 -0.28
N VAL A 33 9.35 -5.83 -0.19
CA VAL A 33 8.77 -6.58 -1.28
C VAL A 33 7.56 -5.81 -1.80
N ALA A 34 7.51 -5.58 -3.11
CA ALA A 34 6.39 -4.91 -3.76
C ALA A 34 5.44 -5.92 -4.42
N PRO A 35 4.12 -5.62 -4.50
CA PRO A 35 3.09 -6.55 -5.02
C PRO A 35 3.36 -6.92 -6.45
N ALA A 36 4.07 -6.73 -7.26
CA ALA A 36 4.26 -7.19 -8.65
C ALA A 36 5.70 -7.60 -8.94
N ALA A 37 6.50 -7.76 -7.90
CA ALA A 37 7.93 -7.97 -8.05
C ALA A 37 8.38 -9.41 -7.74
N ASP A 38 7.50 -10.39 -7.86
CA ASP A 38 7.79 -11.83 -7.66
C ASP A 38 8.58 -12.13 -6.38
N GLU A 39 8.22 -11.45 -5.29
CA GLU A 39 8.87 -11.58 -3.99
C GLU A 39 10.34 -11.15 -3.97
N VAL A 40 10.78 -10.39 -4.97
CA VAL A 40 12.13 -9.83 -4.98
C VAL A 40 12.21 -8.63 -4.03
N GLU A 41 13.23 -8.62 -3.19
CA GLU A 41 13.49 -7.51 -2.29
C GLU A 41 14.02 -6.30 -3.08
N LEU A 42 13.40 -5.15 -2.88
CA LEU A 42 13.72 -3.91 -3.56
C LEU A 42 14.23 -2.87 -2.58
N ASN A 43 15.18 -2.04 -3.03
CA ASN A 43 15.54 -0.83 -2.30
C ASN A 43 14.46 0.24 -2.52
N PHE A 44 14.62 1.40 -1.88
CA PHE A 44 13.62 2.46 -1.94
C PHE A 44 13.33 2.94 -3.36
N ASP A 45 14.37 3.16 -4.17
CA ASP A 45 14.20 3.63 -5.55
C ASP A 45 13.48 2.60 -6.42
N GLY A 46 13.85 1.33 -6.30
CA GLY A 46 13.17 0.24 -7.01
C GLY A 46 11.71 0.10 -6.58
N PHE A 47 11.44 0.30 -5.30
CA PHE A 47 10.09 0.25 -4.77
C PHE A 47 9.22 1.37 -5.36
N LYS A 48 9.74 2.59 -5.47
CA LYS A 48 9.03 3.71 -6.10
C LYS A 48 8.74 3.45 -7.59
N GLU A 49 9.66 2.83 -8.31
CA GLU A 49 9.46 2.47 -9.72
C GLU A 49 8.31 1.47 -9.90
N VAL A 50 8.23 0.47 -9.02
CA VAL A 50 7.12 -0.49 -9.06
C VAL A 50 5.79 0.20 -8.78
N LEU A 51 5.74 1.10 -7.80
CA LEU A 51 4.55 1.89 -7.50
C LEU A 51 4.11 2.74 -8.69
N HIS A 52 5.05 3.34 -9.38
CA HIS A 52 4.76 4.14 -10.56
C HIS A 52 4.13 3.31 -11.68
N THR A 53 4.51 2.04 -11.80
CA THR A 53 3.90 1.10 -12.74
C THR A 53 2.51 0.67 -12.26
N LEU A 54 2.37 0.34 -10.98
CA LEU A 54 1.11 -0.17 -10.42
C LEU A 54 -0.04 0.83 -10.50
N LYS A 55 0.23 2.13 -10.47
CA LYS A 55 -0.80 3.16 -10.50
C LYS A 55 -1.74 3.06 -11.71
N ASP A 56 -1.26 2.50 -12.82
CA ASP A 56 -2.04 2.35 -14.04
C ASP A 56 -2.92 1.09 -14.05
N PHE A 57 -2.70 0.19 -13.11
CA PHE A 57 -3.35 -1.13 -13.11
C PHE A 57 -4.26 -1.39 -11.92
N ILE A 58 -4.02 -0.76 -10.78
CA ILE A 58 -4.78 -1.05 -9.56
C ILE A 58 -5.44 0.18 -8.95
N VAL A 59 -6.56 -0.10 -8.28
CA VAL A 59 -7.25 0.84 -7.38
C VAL A 59 -7.24 0.21 -6.00
N PHE A 60 -7.02 1.01 -4.97
CA PHE A 60 -7.07 0.51 -3.59
C PHE A 60 -7.97 1.39 -2.72
N ALA A 61 -8.73 0.72 -1.85
CA ALA A 61 -9.57 1.37 -0.86
C ALA A 61 -8.72 1.83 0.33
N PRO A 62 -9.24 2.73 1.20
CA PRO A 62 -8.51 3.14 2.41
C PRO A 62 -8.16 1.94 3.29
N PRO A 63 -6.97 1.91 3.90
CA PRO A 63 -6.57 0.81 4.77
C PRO A 63 -7.31 0.86 6.10
N LYS A 64 -7.49 -0.33 6.68
CA LYS A 64 -7.96 -0.50 8.04
C LYS A 64 -6.78 -0.93 8.89
N THR A 65 -6.55 -0.23 10.00
CA THR A 65 -5.45 -0.53 10.92
C THR A 65 -5.79 -1.77 11.75
N LEU A 66 -4.90 -2.75 11.76
CA LEU A 66 -5.02 -3.95 12.58
C LEU A 66 -4.14 -3.87 13.82
N VAL A 67 -2.89 -3.41 13.68
CA VAL A 67 -1.94 -3.20 14.77
C VAL A 67 -1.15 -1.93 14.49
N GLU A 68 -1.01 -1.06 15.48
CA GLU A 68 -0.18 0.15 15.37
C GLU A 68 0.66 0.30 16.64
N LYS A 69 1.98 0.23 16.48
CA LYS A 69 2.99 0.37 17.54
C LYS A 69 4.12 1.27 17.04
N ASP A 70 5.01 1.69 17.94
CA ASP A 70 6.15 2.55 17.56
C ASP A 70 7.06 1.92 16.51
N THR A 71 7.20 0.60 16.51
CA THR A 71 8.12 -0.13 15.63
C THR A 71 7.40 -0.95 14.56
N PHE A 72 6.07 -1.01 14.58
CA PHE A 72 5.34 -1.90 13.70
C PHE A 72 3.94 -1.38 13.39
N LEU A 73 3.56 -1.48 12.11
CA LEU A 73 2.21 -1.18 11.64
C LEU A 73 1.72 -2.34 10.78
N LYS A 74 0.51 -2.82 11.06
CA LYS A 74 -0.16 -3.83 10.25
C LYS A 74 -1.50 -3.26 9.81
N VAL A 75 -1.69 -3.17 8.51
CA VAL A 75 -2.94 -2.69 7.92
C VAL A 75 -3.43 -3.64 6.86
N HIS A 76 -4.72 -3.63 6.57
CA HIS A 76 -5.24 -4.32 5.41
C HIS A 76 -6.12 -3.38 4.58
N ARG A 77 -6.22 -3.65 3.29
CA ARG A 77 -7.05 -2.90 2.36
C ARG A 77 -7.51 -3.78 1.22
N TYR A 78 -8.59 -3.37 0.57
CA TYR A 78 -9.06 -4.03 -0.63
C TYR A 78 -8.44 -3.39 -1.86
N ASN A 79 -8.06 -4.23 -2.81
CA ASN A 79 -7.52 -3.81 -4.11
C ASN A 79 -8.37 -4.38 -5.23
N LYS A 80 -8.41 -3.67 -6.34
CA LYS A 80 -9.08 -4.09 -7.57
C LYS A 80 -8.20 -3.75 -8.77
N LEU A 81 -8.19 -4.61 -9.79
CA LEU A 81 -7.62 -4.25 -11.08
C LEU A 81 -8.57 -3.25 -11.77
N LYS A 82 -8.01 -2.19 -12.38
CA LYS A 82 -8.83 -1.10 -12.95
C LYS A 82 -9.81 -1.55 -14.03
N GLU A 83 -9.42 -2.51 -14.86
CA GLU A 83 -10.18 -2.93 -16.02
C GLU A 83 -10.72 -4.34 -15.92
N ALA A 84 -10.73 -4.91 -14.72
CA ALA A 84 -11.20 -6.28 -14.53
C ALA A 84 -11.84 -6.44 -13.16
N ASP A 85 -12.78 -7.37 -13.06
CA ASP A 85 -13.43 -7.71 -11.79
C ASP A 85 -12.56 -8.70 -11.01
N VAL A 86 -11.35 -8.29 -10.69
CA VAL A 86 -10.40 -9.05 -9.88
C VAL A 86 -10.15 -8.28 -8.58
N PHE A 87 -10.54 -8.88 -7.47
CA PHE A 87 -10.53 -8.27 -6.16
C PHE A 87 -9.58 -9.01 -5.23
N SER A 88 -8.89 -8.27 -4.37
CA SER A 88 -7.94 -8.85 -3.41
C SER A 88 -8.04 -8.13 -2.07
N LEU A 89 -7.75 -8.88 -1.01
CA LEU A 89 -7.47 -8.33 0.31
C LEU A 89 -5.94 -8.35 0.50
N VAL A 90 -5.35 -7.20 0.71
CA VAL A 90 -3.90 -7.06 0.88
C VAL A 90 -3.63 -6.67 2.33
N THR A 91 -2.85 -7.48 3.03
CA THR A 91 -2.36 -7.17 4.37
C THR A 91 -0.91 -6.71 4.25
N VAL A 92 -0.61 -5.55 4.81
CA VAL A 92 0.72 -4.93 4.72
C VAL A 92 1.34 -4.89 6.11
N PHE A 93 2.59 -5.34 6.19
CA PHE A 93 3.39 -5.37 7.42
C PHE A 93 4.53 -4.38 7.29
N LEU A 94 4.54 -3.36 8.13
CA LEU A 94 5.52 -2.28 8.10
C LEU A 94 6.34 -2.28 9.37
N THR A 95 7.66 -2.34 9.23
CA THR A 95 8.60 -2.24 10.35
C THR A 95 9.27 -0.88 10.31
N TYR A 96 9.39 -0.22 11.46
CA TYR A 96 9.94 1.12 11.59
C TYR A 96 11.30 1.09 12.28
N LYS A 97 12.18 1.98 11.84
CA LYS A 97 13.47 2.26 12.47
C LYS A 97 13.68 3.76 12.47
N ASP A 98 14.02 4.34 13.62
CA ASP A 98 14.22 5.79 13.78
C ASP A 98 13.01 6.61 13.30
N GLY A 99 11.81 6.08 13.52
CA GLY A 99 10.56 6.74 13.13
C GLY A 99 10.18 6.63 11.67
N ARG A 100 10.92 5.87 10.86
CA ARG A 100 10.69 5.69 9.43
C ARG A 100 10.53 4.22 9.07
N ILE A 101 9.83 3.94 7.98
CA ILE A 101 9.62 2.58 7.50
C ILE A 101 10.93 2.03 6.93
N ILE A 102 11.44 0.97 7.55
CA ILE A 102 12.69 0.31 7.14
C ILE A 102 12.44 -0.96 6.34
N ASN A 103 11.28 -1.60 6.54
CA ASN A 103 10.92 -2.82 5.82
C ASN A 103 9.42 -2.86 5.59
N GLN A 104 9.02 -3.45 4.48
CA GLN A 104 7.61 -3.65 4.14
C GLN A 104 7.43 -5.00 3.48
N GLU A 105 6.49 -5.77 4.01
CA GLU A 105 6.06 -7.05 3.46
C GLU A 105 4.55 -7.04 3.30
N TYR A 106 4.01 -7.96 2.52
CA TYR A 106 2.57 -8.04 2.33
C TYR A 106 2.12 -9.46 2.06
N LEU A 107 0.82 -9.69 2.32
CA LEU A 107 0.12 -10.93 2.01
C LEU A 107 -1.09 -10.57 1.17
N ILE A 108 -1.25 -11.22 0.02
CA ILE A 108 -2.38 -11.01 -0.87
C ILE A 108 -3.29 -12.23 -0.84
N GLU A 109 -4.60 -11.98 -0.64
CA GLU A 109 -5.63 -12.99 -0.71
C GLU A 109 -6.62 -12.60 -1.80
N GLU A 110 -6.79 -13.45 -2.83
CA GLU A 110 -7.76 -13.23 -3.88
C GLU A 110 -9.17 -13.46 -3.34
N LEU A 111 -10.08 -12.53 -3.68
CA LEU A 111 -11.48 -12.61 -3.26
C LEU A 111 -12.37 -13.08 -4.41
N SER A 112 -13.37 -13.88 -4.08
CA SER A 112 -14.38 -14.36 -5.04
C SER A 112 -15.59 -13.43 -5.17
N PHE A 113 -15.52 -12.25 -4.56
CA PHE A 113 -16.63 -11.28 -4.53
C PHE A 113 -16.08 -9.85 -4.56
N ASP A 114 -16.95 -8.90 -4.93
CA ASP A 114 -16.62 -7.48 -4.89
C ASP A 114 -16.84 -6.96 -3.46
N PRO A 115 -15.78 -6.54 -2.74
CA PRO A 115 -15.92 -6.08 -1.36
C PRO A 115 -16.67 -4.74 -1.21
N SER A 116 -16.88 -4.00 -2.29
CA SER A 116 -17.68 -2.77 -2.25
C SER A 116 -19.18 -3.04 -2.33
N GLU A 117 -19.58 -4.23 -2.75
CA GLU A 117 -20.97 -4.60 -2.93
C GLU A 117 -21.73 -4.59 -1.60
N GLY A 118 -22.83 -3.85 -1.55
CA GLY A 118 -23.60 -3.69 -0.32
C GLY A 118 -23.00 -2.72 0.69
N GLN A 119 -21.91 -2.03 0.35
CA GLN A 119 -21.27 -1.03 1.19
C GLN A 119 -21.63 0.39 0.73
N ASP A 120 -21.22 1.37 1.51
CA ASP A 120 -21.48 2.79 1.24
C ASP A 120 -20.35 3.48 0.45
N TRP A 121 -19.48 2.73 -0.20
CA TRP A 121 -18.39 3.24 -0.99
C TRP A 121 -18.27 2.51 -2.33
N ASN A 122 -17.64 3.16 -3.31
CA ASN A 122 -17.41 2.62 -4.65
C ASN A 122 -15.94 2.74 -5.03
N TRP A 123 -15.48 1.84 -5.91
CA TRP A 123 -14.11 1.89 -6.42
C TRP A 123 -13.80 3.21 -7.14
N GLU A 124 -14.80 3.79 -7.79
CA GLU A 124 -14.67 5.07 -8.50
C GLU A 124 -14.25 6.21 -7.57
N ASP A 125 -14.58 6.13 -6.27
CA ASP A 125 -14.21 7.14 -5.29
C ASP A 125 -12.70 7.19 -5.06
N TYR A 126 -11.95 6.15 -5.45
CA TYR A 126 -10.52 5.99 -5.19
C TYR A 126 -9.66 5.91 -6.46
N GLU A 127 -10.26 6.08 -7.61
CA GLU A 127 -9.54 6.10 -8.89
C GLU A 127 -8.80 7.41 -9.13
#